data_7504fd5f9f4111b2871f5841a7a9b858
#
_entry.id   7504fd5f9f4111b2871f5841a7a9b858
#
_cell.length_a   1.000
_cell.length_b   1.000
_cell.length_c   1.000
_cell.angle_alpha   90.00
_cell.angle_beta   90.00
_cell.angle_gamma   90.00
#
_symmetry.space_group_name_H-M   'P 1'
#
loop_
_entity.id
_entity.type
_entity.pdbx_description
1 polymer ?
#
loop_
_entity_poly.entity_id
_entity_poly.type
_entity_poly.pdbx_seq_one_letter_code
_entity_poly.pdbx_strand_id
1 'polypeptide(L)'
;MNIKDTFVASLVPIFLGFGFVIAKPAFESFPPILLMGLRFMFAASILIWWFPIPWGYLKKIFIVSFIANTLQYSITYSGLDLIDASAAVLIVQTEVPFGVILAYFMLKEKPTIRALIGIGIAFIGVYILTGSPNLDGKIIGISLTILGSATWALGQVLVKPLSKELNPLALVAWLALFSGPILIFLSVILDGNTINYLSNAKFDHWIIAIYIGFIMQPITYGCFYYVLKNNPLYKV
;
A
#
# COMPACT_ATOMS: atom_id res chain seq x y z
N MET A 1 6.47 16.78 14.31
CA MET A 1 6.93 16.99 12.91
C MET A 1 7.29 18.46 12.74
N ASN A 2 8.31 18.76 11.94
CA ASN A 2 8.57 20.12 11.51
C ASN A 2 7.63 20.52 10.35
N ILE A 3 7.57 21.82 10.00
CA ILE A 3 6.65 22.33 8.96
C ILE A 3 6.88 21.65 7.61
N LYS A 4 8.14 21.42 7.25
CA LYS A 4 8.51 20.75 5.99
C LYS A 4 7.97 19.32 5.95
N ASP A 5 8.20 18.54 7.02
CA ASP A 5 7.71 17.15 7.09
C ASP A 5 6.17 17.11 7.09
N THR A 6 5.51 18.07 7.73
CA THR A 6 4.05 18.17 7.72
C THR A 6 3.53 18.45 6.32
N PHE A 7 4.16 19.36 5.59
CA PHE A 7 3.80 19.64 4.20
C PHE A 7 3.99 18.40 3.30
N VAL A 8 5.16 17.73 3.41
CA VAL A 8 5.43 16.50 2.63
C VAL A 8 4.45 15.38 3.01
N ALA A 9 4.13 15.23 4.30
CA ALA A 9 3.16 14.24 4.77
C ALA A 9 1.75 14.50 4.21
N SER A 10 1.33 15.77 4.08
CA SER A 10 0.00 16.12 3.52
C SER A 10 -0.13 15.80 2.03
N LEU A 11 0.97 15.73 1.29
CA LEU A 11 0.97 15.31 -0.11
C LEU A 11 0.60 13.83 -0.27
N VAL A 12 0.95 12.99 0.69
CA VAL A 12 0.72 11.53 0.61
C VAL A 12 -0.77 11.19 0.46
N PRO A 13 -1.67 11.61 1.36
CA PRO A 13 -3.11 11.33 1.21
C PRO A 13 -3.72 11.99 -0.02
N ILE A 14 -3.23 13.17 -0.44
CA ILE A 14 -3.69 13.84 -1.65
C ILE A 14 -3.38 12.97 -2.88
N PHE A 15 -2.12 12.55 -3.05
CA PHE A 15 -1.73 11.71 -4.17
C PHE A 15 -2.35 10.31 -4.09
N LEU A 16 -2.50 9.72 -2.90
CA LEU A 16 -3.22 8.45 -2.75
C LEU A 16 -4.68 8.57 -3.16
N GLY A 17 -5.39 9.62 -2.70
CA GLY A 17 -6.78 9.85 -3.06
C GLY A 17 -6.97 10.06 -4.57
N PHE A 18 -6.15 10.90 -5.20
CA PHE A 18 -6.14 11.05 -6.66
C PHE A 18 -5.80 9.74 -7.37
N GLY A 19 -4.85 8.97 -6.85
CA GLY A 19 -4.46 7.68 -7.40
C GLY A 19 -5.60 6.69 -7.45
N PHE A 20 -6.42 6.60 -6.40
CA PHE A 20 -7.60 5.73 -6.38
C PHE A 20 -8.65 6.14 -7.42
N VAL A 21 -8.93 7.45 -7.54
CA VAL A 21 -9.91 7.96 -8.51
C VAL A 21 -9.45 7.70 -9.94
N ILE A 22 -8.17 8.00 -10.24
CA ILE A 22 -7.61 7.82 -11.58
C ILE A 22 -7.45 6.34 -11.93
N ALA A 23 -7.13 5.46 -10.96
CA ALA A 23 -6.97 4.03 -11.22
C ALA A 23 -8.30 3.31 -11.48
N LYS A 24 -9.43 3.85 -10.99
CA LYS A 24 -10.74 3.18 -11.08
C LYS A 24 -11.14 2.75 -12.50
N PRO A 25 -11.04 3.58 -13.56
CA PRO A 25 -11.36 3.15 -14.91
C PRO A 25 -10.48 2.01 -15.41
N ALA A 26 -9.21 1.94 -14.98
CA ALA A 26 -8.28 0.90 -15.44
C ALA A 26 -8.65 -0.50 -14.95
N PHE A 27 -9.46 -0.62 -13.86
CA PHE A 27 -9.98 -1.91 -13.40
C PHE A 27 -10.95 -2.58 -14.39
N GLU A 28 -11.50 -1.84 -15.36
CA GLU A 28 -12.27 -2.45 -16.43
C GLU A 28 -11.42 -3.35 -17.36
N SER A 29 -10.13 -3.04 -17.51
CA SER A 29 -9.22 -3.80 -18.38
C SER A 29 -8.24 -4.65 -17.61
N PHE A 30 -7.83 -4.23 -16.42
CA PHE A 30 -6.81 -4.91 -15.62
C PHE A 30 -7.40 -5.38 -14.30
N PRO A 31 -7.37 -6.68 -14.00
CA PRO A 31 -7.62 -7.15 -12.63
C PRO A 31 -6.75 -6.38 -11.62
N PRO A 32 -7.25 -6.12 -10.40
CA PRO A 32 -6.56 -5.28 -9.44
C PRO A 32 -5.12 -5.72 -9.12
N ILE A 33 -4.88 -7.03 -8.98
CA ILE A 33 -3.54 -7.56 -8.70
C ILE A 33 -2.60 -7.31 -9.88
N LEU A 34 -3.08 -7.48 -11.12
CA LEU A 34 -2.31 -7.18 -12.33
C LEU A 34 -1.95 -5.70 -12.40
N LEU A 35 -2.93 -4.81 -12.19
CA LEU A 35 -2.69 -3.37 -12.24
C LEU A 35 -1.65 -2.93 -11.20
N MET A 36 -1.68 -3.51 -9.99
CA MET A 36 -0.67 -3.23 -8.97
C MET A 36 0.70 -3.77 -9.37
N GLY A 37 0.76 -4.97 -9.96
CA GLY A 37 2.00 -5.52 -10.52
C GLY A 37 2.61 -4.61 -11.60
N LEU A 38 1.80 -4.14 -12.55
CA LEU A 38 2.21 -3.19 -13.59
C LEU A 38 2.68 -1.86 -12.97
N ARG A 39 1.95 -1.31 -12.00
CA ARG A 39 2.32 -0.10 -11.28
C ARG A 39 3.72 -0.22 -10.66
N PHE A 40 4.03 -1.32 -9.99
CA PHE A 40 5.35 -1.54 -9.40
C PHE A 40 6.42 -1.76 -10.48
N MET A 41 6.13 -2.50 -11.53
CA MET A 41 7.07 -2.69 -12.64
C MET A 41 7.44 -1.38 -13.33
N PHE A 42 6.46 -0.52 -13.60
CA PHE A 42 6.71 0.80 -14.17
C PHE A 42 7.53 1.68 -13.23
N ALA A 43 7.22 1.71 -11.94
CA ALA A 43 8.02 2.46 -10.97
C ALA A 43 9.47 1.96 -10.91
N ALA A 44 9.66 0.64 -10.86
CA ALA A 44 10.98 0.02 -10.82
C ALA A 44 11.79 0.32 -12.08
N SER A 45 11.17 0.21 -13.27
CA SER A 45 11.86 0.37 -14.56
C SER A 45 12.49 1.76 -14.75
N ILE A 46 11.93 2.80 -14.16
CA ILE A 46 12.52 4.15 -14.17
C ILE A 46 13.53 4.32 -13.04
N LEU A 47 13.17 3.94 -11.81
CA LEU A 47 13.94 4.32 -10.64
C LEU A 47 15.22 3.50 -10.45
N ILE A 48 15.24 2.23 -10.88
CA ILE A 48 16.36 1.33 -10.61
C ILE A 48 17.70 1.83 -11.18
N TRP A 49 17.67 2.56 -12.28
CA TRP A 49 18.85 3.07 -12.95
C TRP A 49 19.54 4.25 -12.21
N TRP A 50 18.80 4.90 -11.30
CA TRP A 50 19.29 6.06 -10.56
C TRP A 50 19.93 5.71 -9.22
N PHE A 51 19.78 4.45 -8.77
CA PHE A 51 20.24 4.06 -7.45
C PHE A 51 21.10 2.79 -7.50
N PRO A 52 22.23 2.76 -6.77
CA PRO A 52 23.07 1.57 -6.71
C PRO A 52 22.35 0.40 -6.05
N ILE A 53 22.80 -0.81 -6.36
CA ILE A 53 22.27 -2.04 -5.78
C ILE A 53 22.61 -2.06 -4.27
N PRO A 54 21.64 -2.15 -3.37
CA PRO A 54 21.88 -2.18 -1.93
C PRO A 54 22.23 -3.59 -1.44
N TRP A 55 23.38 -4.11 -1.86
CA TRP A 55 23.79 -5.50 -1.64
C TRP A 55 23.62 -5.99 -0.20
N GLY A 56 23.92 -5.17 0.80
CA GLY A 56 23.78 -5.53 2.22
C GLY A 56 22.34 -5.62 2.71
N TYR A 57 21.36 -5.14 1.93
CA TYR A 57 19.96 -5.03 2.32
C TYR A 57 18.99 -5.86 1.45
N LEU A 58 19.47 -6.49 0.36
CA LEU A 58 18.60 -7.16 -0.62
C LEU A 58 17.66 -8.18 0.01
N LYS A 59 18.16 -9.04 0.91
CA LYS A 59 17.34 -10.04 1.60
C LYS A 59 16.23 -9.38 2.44
N LYS A 60 16.56 -8.30 3.16
CA LYS A 60 15.59 -7.56 3.97
C LYS A 60 14.55 -6.88 3.08
N ILE A 61 14.99 -6.24 1.99
CA ILE A 61 14.11 -5.57 1.02
C ILE A 61 13.17 -6.60 0.38
N PHE A 62 13.66 -7.78 0.00
CA PHE A 62 12.83 -8.85 -0.55
C PHE A 62 11.73 -9.29 0.43
N ILE A 63 12.09 -9.58 1.69
CA ILE A 63 11.11 -9.98 2.71
C ILE A 63 10.08 -8.87 2.95
N VAL A 64 10.56 -7.62 3.05
CA VAL A 64 9.68 -6.47 3.29
C VAL A 64 8.77 -6.24 2.08
N SER A 65 9.28 -6.34 0.84
CA SER A 65 8.48 -6.19 -0.37
C SER A 65 7.39 -7.26 -0.47
N PHE A 66 7.74 -8.49 -0.10
CA PHE A 66 6.77 -9.58 -0.08
C PHE A 66 5.64 -9.31 0.93
N ILE A 67 5.96 -8.86 2.13
CA ILE A 67 4.95 -8.57 3.17
C ILE A 67 4.17 -7.29 2.86
N ALA A 68 4.90 -6.17 2.66
CA ALA A 68 4.32 -4.83 2.55
C ALA A 68 3.54 -4.60 1.25
N ASN A 69 3.91 -5.29 0.18
CA ASN A 69 3.30 -5.10 -1.12
C ASN A 69 2.61 -6.38 -1.60
N THR A 70 3.35 -7.48 -1.81
CA THR A 70 2.78 -8.66 -2.45
C THR A 70 1.64 -9.27 -1.62
N LEU A 71 1.93 -9.64 -0.38
CA LEU A 71 0.95 -10.28 0.50
C LEU A 71 -0.20 -9.32 0.84
N GLN A 72 0.13 -8.09 1.17
CA GLN A 72 -0.83 -7.04 1.52
C GLN A 72 -1.82 -6.81 0.38
N TYR A 73 -1.35 -6.53 -0.86
CA TYR A 73 -2.24 -6.26 -1.98
C TYR A 73 -3.09 -7.49 -2.34
N SER A 74 -2.50 -8.69 -2.32
CA SER A 74 -3.26 -9.92 -2.59
C SER A 74 -4.41 -10.12 -1.60
N ILE A 75 -4.15 -9.96 -0.30
CA ILE A 75 -5.20 -10.12 0.74
C ILE A 75 -6.23 -9.00 0.65
N THR A 76 -5.80 -7.74 0.54
CA THR A 76 -6.70 -6.59 0.51
C THR A 76 -7.64 -6.66 -0.69
N TYR A 77 -7.13 -6.95 -1.88
CA TYR A 77 -7.97 -7.00 -3.07
C TYR A 77 -8.89 -8.22 -3.10
N SER A 78 -8.47 -9.36 -2.54
CA SER A 78 -9.40 -10.50 -2.32
C SER A 78 -10.55 -10.14 -1.37
N GLY A 79 -10.29 -9.27 -0.38
CA GLY A 79 -11.34 -8.75 0.50
C GLY A 79 -12.25 -7.74 -0.21
N LEU A 80 -11.67 -6.85 -1.01
CA LEU A 80 -12.38 -5.82 -1.79
C LEU A 80 -13.39 -6.40 -2.77
N ASP A 81 -13.10 -7.56 -3.38
CA ASP A 81 -14.02 -8.22 -4.31
C ASP A 81 -15.29 -8.74 -3.62
N LEU A 82 -15.27 -8.88 -2.30
CA LEU A 82 -16.38 -9.45 -1.52
C LEU A 82 -17.24 -8.39 -0.81
N ILE A 83 -16.82 -7.13 -0.76
CA ILE A 83 -17.52 -6.04 -0.07
C ILE A 83 -17.61 -4.78 -0.93
N ASP A 84 -18.50 -3.87 -0.56
CA ASP A 84 -18.64 -2.60 -1.27
C ASP A 84 -17.38 -1.73 -1.10
N ALA A 85 -16.95 -1.09 -2.18
CA ALA A 85 -15.72 -0.28 -2.20
C ALA A 85 -15.71 0.83 -1.13
N SER A 86 -16.85 1.47 -0.88
CA SER A 86 -16.98 2.50 0.16
C SER A 86 -16.75 1.96 1.57
N ALA A 87 -17.30 0.78 1.87
CA ALA A 87 -17.08 0.10 3.14
C ALA A 87 -15.63 -0.37 3.28
N ALA A 88 -15.06 -0.92 2.20
CA ALA A 88 -13.67 -1.37 2.18
C ALA A 88 -12.67 -0.24 2.48
N VAL A 89 -12.84 0.94 1.88
CA VAL A 89 -11.98 2.12 2.13
C VAL A 89 -12.01 2.52 3.62
N LEU A 90 -13.17 2.45 4.28
CA LEU A 90 -13.27 2.74 5.70
C LEU A 90 -12.63 1.64 6.57
N ILE A 91 -12.80 0.37 6.21
CA ILE A 91 -12.17 -0.75 6.93
C ILE A 91 -10.64 -0.73 6.76
N VAL A 92 -10.13 -0.37 5.59
CA VAL A 92 -8.68 -0.21 5.34
C VAL A 92 -8.05 0.81 6.31
N GLN A 93 -8.78 1.83 6.77
CA GLN A 93 -8.26 2.78 7.75
C GLN A 93 -7.86 2.14 9.09
N THR A 94 -8.20 0.88 9.34
CA THR A 94 -7.66 0.12 10.49
C THR A 94 -6.15 -0.10 10.40
N GLU A 95 -5.53 0.16 9.26
CA GLU A 95 -4.07 0.16 9.10
C GLU A 95 -3.38 1.14 10.06
N VAL A 96 -4.02 2.31 10.35
CA VAL A 96 -3.46 3.32 11.26
C VAL A 96 -3.37 2.78 12.68
N PRO A 97 -4.45 2.30 13.34
CA PRO A 97 -4.35 1.69 14.64
C PRO A 97 -3.42 0.48 14.71
N PHE A 98 -3.43 -0.41 13.71
CA PHE A 98 -2.47 -1.51 13.64
C PHE A 98 -1.03 -1.01 13.55
N GLY A 99 -0.78 0.03 12.75
CA GLY A 99 0.53 0.65 12.62
C GLY A 99 1.07 1.17 13.95
N VAL A 100 0.24 1.85 14.74
CA VAL A 100 0.63 2.37 16.06
C VAL A 100 0.92 1.23 17.04
N ILE A 101 0.06 0.20 17.07
CA ILE A 101 0.23 -0.96 17.95
C ILE A 101 1.53 -1.70 17.60
N LEU A 102 1.75 -2.01 16.33
CA LEU A 102 2.95 -2.73 15.88
C LEU A 102 4.22 -1.89 16.08
N ALA A 103 4.18 -0.57 15.85
CA ALA A 103 5.30 0.32 16.10
C ALA A 103 5.66 0.36 17.60
N TYR A 104 4.68 0.33 18.50
CA TYR A 104 4.94 0.25 19.93
C TYR A 104 5.71 -1.03 20.31
N PHE A 105 5.26 -2.19 19.82
CA PHE A 105 5.90 -3.47 20.18
C PHE A 105 7.24 -3.68 19.45
N MET A 106 7.32 -3.39 18.17
CA MET A 106 8.48 -3.72 17.35
C MET A 106 9.54 -2.61 17.30
N LEU A 107 9.12 -1.34 17.26
CA LEU A 107 10.03 -0.20 17.15
C LEU A 107 10.24 0.51 18.50
N LYS A 108 9.53 0.09 19.56
CA LYS A 108 9.54 0.74 20.89
C LYS A 108 9.09 2.21 20.85
N GLU A 109 8.27 2.58 19.88
CA GLU A 109 7.71 3.91 19.77
C GLU A 109 6.52 4.05 20.74
N LYS A 110 6.60 5.01 21.65
CA LYS A 110 5.53 5.25 22.62
C LYS A 110 4.49 6.19 22.03
N PRO A 111 3.27 5.71 21.74
CA PRO A 111 2.21 6.57 21.23
C PRO A 111 1.78 7.57 22.32
N THR A 112 1.30 8.73 21.89
CA THR A 112 0.69 9.70 22.80
C THR A 112 -0.69 9.23 23.24
N ILE A 113 -1.18 9.74 24.38
CA ILE A 113 -2.54 9.44 24.86
C ILE A 113 -3.59 9.83 23.82
N ARG A 114 -3.37 10.92 23.05
CA ARG A 114 -4.25 11.34 21.96
C ARG A 114 -4.31 10.30 20.85
N ALA A 115 -3.17 9.67 20.50
CA ALA A 115 -3.13 8.60 19.53
C ALA A 115 -3.89 7.36 20.01
N LEU A 116 -3.78 7.01 21.29
CA LEU A 116 -4.53 5.88 21.88
C LEU A 116 -6.05 6.12 21.87
N ILE A 117 -6.50 7.33 22.19
CA ILE A 117 -7.91 7.71 22.09
C ILE A 117 -8.39 7.61 20.61
N GLY A 118 -7.58 8.13 19.66
CA GLY A 118 -7.88 8.02 18.23
C GLY A 118 -8.02 6.59 17.74
N ILE A 119 -7.15 5.67 18.21
CA ILE A 119 -7.24 4.23 17.92
C ILE A 119 -8.58 3.65 18.42
N GLY A 120 -8.97 3.97 19.65
CA GLY A 120 -10.25 3.51 20.22
C GLY A 120 -11.44 3.98 19.37
N ILE A 121 -11.46 5.26 18.99
CA ILE A 121 -12.50 5.84 18.13
C ILE A 121 -12.51 5.14 16.76
N ALA A 122 -11.35 4.88 16.15
CA ALA A 122 -11.26 4.22 14.86
C ALA A 122 -11.84 2.80 14.89
N PHE A 123 -11.51 2.01 15.91
CA PHE A 123 -12.08 0.65 16.06
C PHE A 123 -13.58 0.66 16.32
N ILE A 124 -14.09 1.62 17.13
CA ILE A 124 -15.53 1.80 17.33
C ILE A 124 -16.21 2.13 15.99
N GLY A 125 -15.62 3.04 15.20
CA GLY A 125 -16.15 3.38 13.87
C GLY A 125 -16.23 2.18 12.94
N VAL A 126 -15.19 1.35 12.88
CA VAL A 126 -15.20 0.11 12.08
C VAL A 126 -16.25 -0.87 12.60
N TYR A 127 -16.36 -1.05 13.92
CA TYR A 127 -17.37 -1.90 14.52
C TYR A 127 -18.81 -1.48 14.16
N ILE A 128 -19.11 -0.19 14.25
CA ILE A 128 -20.42 0.35 13.84
C ILE A 128 -20.67 0.12 12.34
N LEU A 129 -19.66 0.32 11.52
CA LEU A 129 -19.75 0.10 10.06
C LEU A 129 -20.00 -1.36 9.72
N THR A 130 -19.30 -2.30 10.36
CA THR A 130 -19.45 -3.74 10.09
C THR A 130 -20.83 -4.28 10.48
N GLY A 131 -21.52 -3.62 11.41
CA GLY A 131 -22.92 -3.92 11.75
C GLY A 131 -23.95 -3.31 10.80
N SER A 132 -23.53 -2.64 9.70
CA SER A 132 -24.47 -2.08 8.74
C SER A 132 -25.10 -3.17 7.86
N PRO A 133 -26.39 -3.01 7.43
CA PRO A 133 -27.10 -3.99 6.59
C PRO A 133 -26.37 -4.32 5.27
N ASN A 134 -25.59 -3.39 4.72
CA ASN A 134 -24.84 -3.58 3.49
C ASN A 134 -23.65 -4.56 3.64
N LEU A 135 -23.25 -4.84 4.87
CA LEU A 135 -22.15 -5.76 5.18
C LEU A 135 -22.62 -7.07 5.84
N ASP A 136 -23.91 -7.23 6.01
CA ASP A 136 -24.47 -8.46 6.57
C ASP A 136 -24.13 -9.66 5.68
N GLY A 137 -23.65 -10.73 6.30
CA GLY A 137 -23.18 -11.94 5.61
C GLY A 137 -21.81 -11.82 4.90
N LYS A 138 -21.16 -10.64 4.88
CA LYS A 138 -19.88 -10.40 4.20
C LYS A 138 -18.64 -10.55 5.10
N ILE A 139 -18.73 -11.40 6.12
CA ILE A 139 -17.70 -11.54 7.17
C ILE A 139 -16.32 -11.88 6.62
N ILE A 140 -16.24 -12.68 5.54
CA ILE A 140 -14.98 -13.10 4.92
C ILE A 140 -14.30 -11.87 4.28
N GLY A 141 -15.02 -11.05 3.51
CA GLY A 141 -14.49 -9.84 2.89
C GLY A 141 -14.01 -8.82 3.92
N ILE A 142 -14.79 -8.63 5.00
CA ILE A 142 -14.41 -7.77 6.13
C ILE A 142 -13.10 -8.26 6.77
N SER A 143 -13.04 -9.58 7.08
CA SER A 143 -11.87 -10.17 7.74
C SER A 143 -10.62 -10.08 6.88
N LEU A 144 -10.72 -10.33 5.56
CA LEU A 144 -9.61 -10.19 4.62
C LEU A 144 -9.14 -8.74 4.54
N THR A 145 -10.05 -7.79 4.47
CA THR A 145 -9.70 -6.36 4.41
C THR A 145 -8.99 -5.92 5.70
N ILE A 146 -9.46 -6.34 6.87
CA ILE A 146 -8.78 -6.07 8.15
C ILE A 146 -7.40 -6.72 8.19
N LEU A 147 -7.28 -7.97 7.75
CA LEU A 147 -5.99 -8.68 7.70
C LEU A 147 -5.02 -8.01 6.72
N GLY A 148 -5.52 -7.55 5.58
CA GLY A 148 -4.74 -6.76 4.62
C GLY A 148 -4.22 -5.47 5.23
N SER A 149 -5.06 -4.75 5.98
CA SER A 149 -4.68 -3.54 6.72
C SER A 149 -3.60 -3.80 7.77
N ALA A 150 -3.74 -4.89 8.53
CA ALA A 150 -2.73 -5.31 9.51
C ALA A 150 -1.41 -5.70 8.82
N THR A 151 -1.48 -6.36 7.66
CA THR A 151 -0.30 -6.74 6.86
C THR A 151 0.40 -5.50 6.30
N TRP A 152 -0.35 -4.50 5.82
CA TRP A 152 0.20 -3.22 5.40
C TRP A 152 0.93 -2.53 6.56
N ALA A 153 0.28 -2.43 7.71
CA ALA A 153 0.86 -1.83 8.91
C ALA A 153 2.17 -2.53 9.34
N LEU A 154 2.19 -3.87 9.31
CA LEU A 154 3.40 -4.65 9.55
C LEU A 154 4.49 -4.30 8.53
N GLY A 155 4.11 -4.21 7.26
CA GLY A 155 5.01 -3.79 6.18
C GLY A 155 5.67 -2.44 6.48
N GLN A 156 4.91 -1.43 6.90
CA GLN A 156 5.45 -0.08 7.19
C GLN A 156 6.39 -0.09 8.41
N VAL A 157 6.08 -0.88 9.42
CA VAL A 157 6.98 -1.08 10.58
C VAL A 157 8.31 -1.72 10.14
N LEU A 158 8.26 -2.69 9.23
CA LEU A 158 9.46 -3.34 8.68
C LEU A 158 10.25 -2.45 7.71
N VAL A 159 9.56 -1.59 6.95
CA VAL A 159 10.17 -0.60 6.06
C VAL A 159 10.93 0.47 6.84
N LYS A 160 10.45 0.87 8.01
CA LYS A 160 10.99 2.00 8.75
C LYS A 160 12.49 1.90 9.07
N PRO A 161 13.05 0.80 9.56
CA PRO A 161 14.50 0.67 9.73
C PRO A 161 15.26 0.85 8.41
N LEU A 162 14.74 0.29 7.31
CA LEU A 162 15.37 0.43 5.99
C LEU A 162 15.32 1.88 5.48
N SER A 163 14.25 2.63 5.76
CA SER A 163 14.13 4.03 5.35
C SER A 163 15.16 4.95 6.02
N LYS A 164 15.70 4.55 7.18
CA LYS A 164 16.78 5.30 7.85
C LYS A 164 18.12 5.11 7.17
N GLU A 165 18.37 3.93 6.62
CA GLU A 165 19.64 3.54 6.01
C GLU A 165 19.70 3.87 4.51
N LEU A 166 18.57 3.78 3.82
CA LEU A 166 18.49 3.95 2.37
C LEU A 166 17.83 5.27 1.97
N ASN A 167 18.10 5.69 0.74
CA ASN A 167 17.36 6.79 0.13
C ASN A 167 15.89 6.39 -0.05
N PRO A 168 14.89 7.25 0.27
CA PRO A 168 13.48 6.95 0.11
C PRO A 168 13.09 6.45 -1.30
N LEU A 169 13.60 7.10 -2.35
CA LEU A 169 13.32 6.68 -3.74
C LEU A 169 14.03 5.37 -4.12
N ALA A 170 15.24 5.13 -3.59
CA ALA A 170 15.91 3.83 -3.74
C ALA A 170 15.06 2.72 -3.12
N LEU A 171 14.48 2.98 -1.95
CA LEU A 171 13.63 2.02 -1.28
C LEU A 171 12.37 1.72 -2.10
N VAL A 172 11.73 2.76 -2.66
CA VAL A 172 10.60 2.58 -3.61
C VAL A 172 11.01 1.71 -4.79
N ALA A 173 12.17 1.99 -5.42
CA ALA A 173 12.66 1.26 -6.60
C ALA A 173 12.83 -0.24 -6.32
N TRP A 174 13.57 -0.56 -5.26
CA TRP A 174 13.91 -1.95 -4.94
C TRP A 174 12.74 -2.75 -4.37
N LEU A 175 11.87 -2.12 -3.55
CA LEU A 175 10.62 -2.76 -3.11
C LEU A 175 9.71 -3.05 -4.30
N ALA A 176 9.58 -2.11 -5.24
CA ALA A 176 8.76 -2.27 -6.43
C ALA A 176 9.31 -3.36 -7.36
N LEU A 177 10.64 -3.41 -7.55
CA LEU A 177 11.28 -4.42 -8.39
C LEU A 177 11.01 -5.85 -7.91
N PHE A 178 11.03 -6.08 -6.60
CA PHE A 178 10.73 -7.41 -6.07
C PHE A 178 9.24 -7.73 -6.04
N SER A 179 8.37 -6.73 -5.81
CA SER A 179 6.92 -6.95 -5.71
C SER A 179 6.25 -7.10 -7.07
N GLY A 180 6.66 -6.30 -8.07
CA GLY A 180 6.01 -6.25 -9.37
C GLY A 180 5.92 -7.59 -10.08
N PRO A 181 7.06 -8.31 -10.29
CA PRO A 181 7.04 -9.62 -10.95
C PRO A 181 6.20 -10.66 -10.21
N ILE A 182 6.25 -10.64 -8.86
CA ILE A 182 5.49 -11.60 -8.05
C ILE A 182 3.98 -11.33 -8.17
N LEU A 183 3.55 -10.06 -8.14
CA LEU A 183 2.13 -9.72 -8.31
C LEU A 183 1.63 -10.05 -9.72
N ILE A 184 2.43 -9.80 -10.76
CA ILE A 184 2.07 -10.21 -12.13
C ILE A 184 1.93 -11.74 -12.20
N PHE A 185 2.86 -12.47 -11.61
CA PHE A 185 2.81 -13.94 -11.56
C PHE A 185 1.58 -14.45 -10.79
N LEU A 186 1.25 -13.82 -9.67
CA LEU A 186 0.03 -14.13 -8.91
C LEU A 186 -1.24 -13.84 -9.71
N SER A 187 -1.28 -12.75 -10.47
CA SER A 187 -2.41 -12.46 -11.37
C SER A 187 -2.56 -13.53 -12.44
N VAL A 188 -1.45 -14.07 -12.98
CA VAL A 188 -1.54 -15.20 -13.94
C VAL A 188 -2.21 -16.42 -13.32
N ILE A 189 -1.94 -16.71 -12.03
CA ILE A 189 -2.50 -17.86 -11.32
C ILE A 189 -3.96 -17.61 -10.92
N LEU A 190 -4.27 -16.43 -10.39
CA LEU A 190 -5.57 -16.14 -9.78
C LEU A 190 -6.61 -15.69 -10.81
N ASP A 191 -6.20 -14.85 -11.77
CA ASP A 191 -7.10 -14.27 -12.77
C ASP A 191 -7.15 -15.08 -14.08
N GLY A 192 -6.18 -15.96 -14.30
CA GLY A 192 -6.15 -16.99 -15.37
C GLY A 192 -5.89 -16.48 -16.80
N ASN A 193 -6.29 -15.27 -17.14
CA ASN A 193 -6.25 -14.74 -18.53
C ASN A 193 -5.40 -13.48 -18.66
N THR A 194 -4.31 -13.35 -17.94
CA THR A 194 -3.49 -12.14 -17.89
C THR A 194 -3.02 -11.65 -19.24
N ILE A 195 -2.62 -12.55 -20.15
CA ILE A 195 -2.22 -12.17 -21.52
C ILE A 195 -3.37 -11.53 -22.27
N ASN A 196 -4.59 -12.04 -22.11
CA ASN A 196 -5.79 -11.51 -22.75
C ASN A 196 -6.16 -10.13 -22.20
N TYR A 197 -6.03 -9.91 -20.88
CA TYR A 197 -6.20 -8.60 -20.28
C TYR A 197 -5.20 -7.58 -20.82
N LEU A 198 -3.92 -7.96 -20.94
CA LEU A 198 -2.88 -7.08 -21.50
C LEU A 198 -3.09 -6.75 -22.97
N SER A 199 -3.49 -7.74 -23.80
CA SER A 199 -3.65 -7.54 -25.24
C SER A 199 -4.91 -6.78 -25.62
N ASN A 200 -5.99 -6.90 -24.85
CA ASN A 200 -7.28 -6.26 -25.13
C ASN A 200 -7.52 -4.99 -24.30
N ALA A 201 -6.56 -4.57 -23.47
CA ALA A 201 -6.70 -3.37 -22.68
C ALA A 201 -6.83 -2.11 -23.54
N LYS A 202 -7.77 -1.24 -23.20
CA LYS A 202 -7.96 0.04 -23.88
C LYS A 202 -6.71 0.92 -23.71
N PHE A 203 -6.40 1.69 -24.73
CA PHE A 203 -5.24 2.58 -24.73
C PHE A 203 -5.24 3.55 -23.53
N ASP A 204 -6.39 4.13 -23.21
CA ASP A 204 -6.54 5.03 -22.05
C ASP A 204 -6.22 4.36 -20.72
N HIS A 205 -6.56 3.07 -20.58
CA HIS A 205 -6.25 2.31 -19.36
C HIS A 205 -4.75 2.02 -19.26
N TRP A 206 -4.04 1.86 -20.38
CA TRP A 206 -2.57 1.81 -20.38
C TRP A 206 -1.94 3.14 -19.95
N ILE A 207 -2.46 4.28 -20.41
CA ILE A 207 -2.00 5.60 -19.96
C ILE A 207 -2.16 5.72 -18.45
N ILE A 208 -3.30 5.28 -17.90
CA ILE A 208 -3.54 5.28 -16.46
C ILE A 208 -2.51 4.40 -15.75
N ALA A 209 -2.30 3.16 -16.19
CA ALA A 209 -1.34 2.23 -15.57
C ALA A 209 0.09 2.81 -15.56
N ILE A 210 0.50 3.42 -16.67
CA ILE A 210 1.79 4.09 -16.83
C ILE A 210 1.90 5.29 -15.88
N TYR A 211 0.86 6.13 -15.80
CA TYR A 211 0.83 7.30 -14.94
C TYR A 211 0.92 6.94 -13.45
N ILE A 212 0.12 5.97 -12.99
CA ILE A 212 0.16 5.54 -11.59
C ILE A 212 1.49 4.88 -11.21
N GLY A 213 2.15 4.19 -12.16
CA GLY A 213 3.45 3.56 -11.95
C GLY A 213 4.61 4.56 -11.99
N PHE A 214 4.72 5.35 -13.05
CA PHE A 214 5.86 6.23 -13.25
C PHE A 214 5.83 7.51 -12.41
N ILE A 215 4.66 8.03 -12.13
CA ILE A 215 4.50 9.33 -11.46
C ILE A 215 3.99 9.15 -10.04
N MET A 216 2.82 8.53 -9.89
CA MET A 216 2.15 8.45 -8.59
C MET A 216 2.93 7.61 -7.58
N GLN A 217 3.41 6.43 -7.97
CA GLN A 217 4.13 5.52 -7.06
C GLN A 217 5.41 6.15 -6.49
N PRO A 218 6.33 6.71 -7.31
CA PRO A 218 7.54 7.37 -6.80
C PRO A 218 7.25 8.58 -5.91
N ILE A 219 6.31 9.43 -6.30
CA ILE A 219 5.99 10.64 -5.55
C ILE A 219 5.36 10.26 -4.21
N THR A 220 4.31 9.46 -4.22
CA THR A 220 3.55 9.11 -3.00
C THR A 220 4.45 8.38 -1.98
N TYR A 221 5.07 7.28 -2.39
CA TYR A 221 5.88 6.48 -1.47
C TYR A 221 7.26 7.09 -1.22
N GLY A 222 7.80 7.88 -2.14
CA GLY A 222 8.99 8.69 -1.89
C GLY A 222 8.77 9.71 -0.79
N CYS A 223 7.65 10.45 -0.83
CA CYS A 223 7.24 11.36 0.23
C CYS A 223 6.96 10.61 1.54
N PHE A 224 6.21 9.50 1.47
CA PHE A 224 5.87 8.69 2.64
C PHE A 224 7.14 8.18 3.35
N TYR A 225 8.07 7.55 2.64
CA TYR A 225 9.30 7.01 3.23
C TYR A 225 10.26 8.13 3.69
N TYR A 226 10.24 9.30 3.05
CA TYR A 226 10.96 10.48 3.53
C TYR A 226 10.46 10.92 4.91
N VAL A 227 9.14 11.02 5.08
CA VAL A 227 8.55 11.42 6.37
C VAL A 227 8.75 10.32 7.42
N LEU A 228 8.57 9.05 7.03
CA LEU A 228 8.74 7.88 7.88
C LEU A 228 10.17 7.76 8.44
N LYS A 229 11.18 8.14 7.63
CA LYS A 229 12.58 8.16 8.05
C LYS A 229 12.82 9.04 9.28
N ASN A 230 12.16 10.20 9.32
CA ASN A 230 12.44 11.27 10.27
C ASN A 230 11.44 11.36 11.43
N ASN A 231 10.32 10.64 11.33
CA ASN A 231 9.23 10.79 12.30
C ASN A 231 8.75 9.42 12.84
N PRO A 232 8.16 9.39 14.04
CA PRO A 232 7.48 8.20 14.54
C PRO A 232 6.31 7.81 13.62
N LEU A 233 6.05 6.48 13.49
CA LEU A 233 5.01 5.97 12.59
C LEU A 233 3.62 6.53 12.91
N TYR A 234 3.30 6.74 14.20
CA TYR A 234 2.00 7.29 14.62
C TYR A 234 1.77 8.78 14.23
N LYS A 235 2.77 9.43 13.63
CA LYS A 235 2.68 10.83 13.14
C LYS A 235 2.67 10.92 11.61
N VAL A 236 2.90 9.83 10.93
CA VAL A 236 2.98 9.71 9.46
C VAL A 236 1.70 9.13 8.91
#